data_e9e932ec2dea0c391b4b4af388dcaa8b
#
_entry.id   e9e932ec2dea0c391b4b4af388dcaa8b
#
_cell.length_a   1.000
_cell.length_b   1.000
_cell.length_c   1.000
_cell.angle_alpha   90.00
_cell.angle_beta   90.00
_cell.angle_gamma   90.00
#
_symmetry.space_group_name_H-M   'P 1'
#
loop_
_entity.id
_entity.type
_entity.pdbx_description
1 polymer ?
#
loop_
_entity_poly.entity_id
_entity_poly.type
_entity_poly.pdbx_seq_one_letter_code
_entity_poly.pdbx_strand_id
1 'polypeptide(L)'
;YLDFASGYDSFAYYYQNQMHVFEIDKKEVIEDKRQRCKDVDIENIQFLSIDLSQENWINTLLQSDYQEDQLSISSMLGLSYYLTKDEFKKMLKQLSKYLLKGSHLVFDYPSIQESKETKINEMLAKEADESMKAKYSFAELKEILNQCHLTIIQHENHQTVTEKYIYNYNV
;
A
#
# COMPACT_ATOMS: atom_id res chain seq x y z
N TYR A 1 -11.49 1.16 -4.57
CA TYR A 1 -10.22 1.46 -3.93
C TYR A 1 -9.65 0.20 -3.28
N LEU A 2 -8.37 -0.08 -3.52
CA LEU A 2 -7.65 -1.21 -2.93
C LEU A 2 -6.66 -0.68 -1.90
N ASP A 3 -6.86 -0.99 -0.63
CA ASP A 3 -5.99 -0.59 0.47
C ASP A 3 -5.16 -1.77 0.97
N PHE A 4 -3.93 -1.87 0.47
CA PHE A 4 -3.00 -2.95 0.78
C PHE A 4 -2.21 -2.65 2.05
N ALA A 5 -2.15 -3.61 2.96
CA ALA A 5 -1.63 -3.44 4.31
C ALA A 5 -2.38 -2.32 5.05
N SER A 6 -3.71 -2.38 5.00
CA SER A 6 -4.61 -1.32 5.46
C SER A 6 -4.52 -1.03 6.96
N GLY A 7 -3.96 -1.94 7.75
CA GLY A 7 -3.76 -1.76 9.17
C GLY A 7 -5.02 -1.23 9.86
N TYR A 8 -4.86 -0.12 10.56
CA TYR A 8 -5.95 0.62 11.21
C TYR A 8 -6.29 1.93 10.51
N ASP A 9 -5.98 2.05 9.21
CA ASP A 9 -6.39 3.23 8.44
C ASP A 9 -7.91 3.39 8.48
N SER A 10 -8.35 4.63 8.56
CA SER A 10 -9.76 5.00 8.65
C SER A 10 -10.31 5.62 7.35
N PHE A 11 -9.49 5.74 6.31
CA PHE A 11 -9.88 6.35 5.03
C PHE A 11 -11.18 5.75 4.48
N ALA A 12 -11.30 4.44 4.50
CA ALA A 12 -12.45 3.71 3.97
C ALA A 12 -13.78 4.20 4.56
N TYR A 13 -13.84 4.47 5.85
CA TYR A 13 -15.06 4.87 6.55
C TYR A 13 -15.58 6.25 6.14
N TYR A 14 -14.69 7.14 5.71
CA TYR A 14 -15.05 8.47 5.23
C TYR A 14 -15.50 8.49 3.77
N TYR A 15 -15.03 7.54 2.96
CA TYR A 15 -15.20 7.58 1.51
C TYR A 15 -16.00 6.42 0.92
N GLN A 16 -16.48 5.47 1.74
CA GLN A 16 -17.27 4.32 1.28
C GLN A 16 -18.54 4.69 0.50
N ASN A 17 -19.12 5.87 0.72
CA ASN A 17 -20.28 6.35 -0.03
C ASN A 17 -19.94 6.81 -1.46
N GLN A 18 -18.66 6.95 -1.79
CA GLN A 18 -18.17 7.43 -3.07
C GLN A 18 -17.51 6.32 -3.90
N MET A 19 -17.08 5.24 -3.26
CA MET A 19 -16.35 4.15 -3.90
C MET A 19 -16.51 2.85 -3.11
N HIS A 20 -16.37 1.73 -3.80
CA HIS A 20 -16.20 0.43 -3.16
C HIS A 20 -14.77 0.31 -2.65
N VAL A 21 -14.58 -0.05 -1.38
CA VAL A 21 -13.28 -0.15 -0.74
C VAL A 21 -12.97 -1.60 -0.36
N PHE A 22 -11.78 -2.07 -0.73
CA PHE A 22 -11.24 -3.36 -0.30
C PHE A 22 -10.12 -3.10 0.69
N GLU A 23 -10.34 -3.44 1.93
CA GLU A 23 -9.36 -3.39 2.99
C GLU A 23 -8.62 -4.72 3.07
N ILE A 24 -7.33 -4.70 2.78
CA ILE A 24 -6.53 -5.89 2.55
C ILE A 24 -5.39 -5.95 3.56
N ASP A 25 -5.41 -6.96 4.43
CA ASP A 25 -4.34 -7.18 5.40
C ASP A 25 -4.32 -8.64 5.85
N LYS A 26 -3.37 -9.00 6.72
CA LYS A 26 -3.32 -10.31 7.36
C LYS A 26 -4.58 -10.58 8.17
N LYS A 27 -4.89 -11.85 8.33
CA LYS A 27 -6.12 -12.30 9.01
C LYS A 27 -6.30 -11.68 10.39
N GLU A 28 -5.24 -11.65 11.20
CA GLU A 28 -5.27 -11.15 12.57
C GLU A 28 -5.63 -9.65 12.62
N VAL A 29 -5.09 -8.86 11.70
CA VAL A 29 -5.34 -7.43 11.57
C VAL A 29 -6.79 -7.18 11.15
N ILE A 30 -7.26 -7.91 10.13
CA ILE A 30 -8.63 -7.80 9.62
C ILE A 30 -9.65 -8.21 10.70
N GLU A 31 -9.40 -9.28 11.44
CA GLU A 31 -10.29 -9.73 12.51
C GLU A 31 -10.39 -8.70 13.64
N ASP A 32 -9.27 -8.14 14.09
CA ASP A 32 -9.26 -7.09 15.11
C ASP A 32 -9.92 -5.81 14.59
N LYS A 33 -9.65 -5.39 13.36
CA LYS A 33 -10.29 -4.23 12.72
C LYS A 33 -11.81 -4.39 12.65
N ARG A 34 -12.31 -5.54 12.22
CA ARG A 34 -13.75 -5.85 12.21
C ARG A 34 -14.38 -5.76 13.61
N GLN A 35 -13.68 -6.26 14.62
CA GLN A 35 -14.15 -6.19 15.99
C GLN A 35 -14.27 -4.75 16.51
N ARG A 36 -13.32 -3.89 16.15
CA ARG A 36 -13.34 -2.47 16.52
C ARG A 36 -14.44 -1.69 15.79
N CYS A 37 -14.75 -2.08 14.57
CA CYS A 37 -15.71 -1.41 13.69
C CYS A 37 -17.11 -2.05 13.72
N LYS A 38 -17.40 -2.95 14.66
CA LYS A 38 -18.69 -3.69 14.72
C LYS A 38 -19.94 -2.79 14.82
N ASP A 39 -19.78 -1.57 15.33
CA ASP A 39 -20.87 -0.61 15.52
C ASP A 39 -20.85 0.50 14.43
N VAL A 40 -19.97 0.38 13.43
CA VAL A 40 -19.84 1.33 12.31
C VAL A 40 -20.56 0.75 11.09
N ASP A 41 -21.32 1.61 10.42
CA ASP A 41 -21.92 1.25 9.13
C ASP A 41 -20.83 1.11 8.05
N ILE A 42 -20.77 -0.05 7.39
CA ILE A 42 -19.74 -0.43 6.44
C ILE A 42 -20.35 -1.06 5.17
N GLU A 43 -21.28 -0.37 4.54
CA GLU A 43 -22.01 -0.91 3.39
C GLU A 43 -21.12 -1.23 2.18
N ASN A 44 -20.11 -0.40 1.89
CA ASN A 44 -19.25 -0.51 0.71
C ASN A 44 -17.78 -0.83 1.04
N ILE A 45 -17.54 -1.45 2.20
CA ILE A 45 -16.21 -1.89 2.60
C ILE A 45 -16.16 -3.41 2.64
N GLN A 46 -15.27 -4.00 1.85
CA GLN A 46 -14.98 -5.43 1.89
C GLN A 46 -13.63 -5.68 2.55
N PHE A 47 -13.64 -6.44 3.64
CA PHE A 47 -12.43 -6.86 4.33
C PHE A 47 -11.90 -8.17 3.74
N LEU A 48 -10.67 -8.15 3.26
CA LEU A 48 -10.01 -9.31 2.68
C LEU A 48 -8.79 -9.72 3.52
N SER A 49 -8.87 -10.90 4.10
CA SER A 49 -7.74 -11.50 4.83
C SER A 49 -6.77 -12.09 3.84
N ILE A 50 -5.69 -11.37 3.54
CA ILE A 50 -4.69 -11.74 2.55
C ILE A 50 -3.30 -11.58 3.15
N ASP A 51 -2.51 -12.64 3.10
CA ASP A 51 -1.06 -12.57 3.33
C ASP A 51 -0.35 -12.27 2.01
N LEU A 52 0.09 -11.02 1.85
CA LEU A 52 0.71 -10.50 0.63
C LEU A 52 2.10 -11.12 0.35
N SER A 53 2.68 -11.86 1.29
CA SER A 53 3.92 -12.61 1.10
C SER A 53 3.70 -13.95 0.36
N GLN A 54 2.46 -14.43 0.28
CA GLN A 54 2.12 -15.68 -0.38
C GLN A 54 2.02 -15.50 -1.90
N GLU A 55 2.44 -16.50 -2.67
CA GLU A 55 2.42 -16.43 -4.15
C GLU A 55 1.02 -16.32 -4.75
N ASN A 56 0.03 -16.86 -4.07
CA ASN A 56 -1.36 -16.92 -4.55
C ASN A 56 -2.29 -15.85 -3.96
N TRP A 57 -1.74 -14.84 -3.30
CA TRP A 57 -2.49 -13.76 -2.64
C TRP A 57 -3.54 -13.11 -3.56
N ILE A 58 -3.20 -12.96 -4.84
CA ILE A 58 -4.08 -12.33 -5.84
C ILE A 58 -5.40 -13.10 -6.05
N ASN A 59 -5.40 -14.41 -5.85
CA ASN A 59 -6.60 -15.23 -6.05
C ASN A 59 -7.73 -14.84 -5.09
N THR A 60 -7.39 -14.46 -3.85
CA THR A 60 -8.39 -14.01 -2.86
C THR A 60 -9.02 -12.70 -3.30
N LEU A 61 -8.23 -11.77 -3.86
CA LEU A 61 -8.77 -10.54 -4.44
C LEU A 61 -9.70 -10.84 -5.62
N LEU A 62 -9.29 -11.72 -6.55
CA LEU A 62 -10.08 -12.07 -7.73
C LEU A 62 -11.35 -12.87 -7.41
N GLN A 63 -11.40 -13.53 -6.26
CA GLN A 63 -12.60 -14.23 -5.76
C GLN A 63 -13.55 -13.34 -4.97
N SER A 64 -13.17 -12.09 -4.71
CA SER A 64 -13.99 -11.08 -4.05
C SER A 64 -14.88 -10.35 -5.06
N ASP A 65 -15.52 -9.26 -4.64
CA ASP A 65 -16.32 -8.41 -5.52
C ASP A 65 -15.48 -7.47 -6.40
N TYR A 66 -14.14 -7.64 -6.42
CA TYR A 66 -13.24 -6.86 -7.25
C TYR A 66 -13.51 -7.09 -8.75
N GLN A 67 -13.61 -6.00 -9.51
CA GLN A 67 -13.90 -6.01 -10.94
C GLN A 67 -12.70 -5.50 -11.73
N GLU A 68 -12.10 -6.37 -12.54
CA GLU A 68 -10.90 -6.07 -13.34
C GLU A 68 -11.15 -5.06 -14.48
N ASP A 69 -12.41 -4.88 -14.87
CA ASP A 69 -12.84 -3.96 -15.92
C ASP A 69 -13.20 -2.56 -15.40
N GLN A 70 -12.98 -2.30 -14.11
CA GLN A 70 -13.16 -0.98 -13.49
C GLN A 70 -11.83 -0.33 -13.12
N LEU A 71 -11.78 1.01 -13.24
CA LEU A 71 -10.65 1.80 -12.79
C LEU A 71 -10.49 1.69 -11.28
N SER A 72 -9.27 1.46 -10.84
CA SER A 72 -8.91 1.33 -9.43
C SER A 72 -7.88 2.37 -9.02
N ILE A 73 -7.99 2.82 -7.78
CA ILE A 73 -6.91 3.46 -7.04
C ILE A 73 -6.45 2.45 -6.00
N SER A 74 -5.14 2.21 -5.95
CA SER A 74 -4.53 1.30 -4.98
C SER A 74 -3.54 2.05 -4.10
N SER A 75 -3.54 1.81 -2.80
CA SER A 75 -2.51 2.27 -1.87
C SER A 75 -1.73 1.10 -1.30
N MET A 76 -0.42 1.31 -1.09
CA MET A 76 0.50 0.39 -0.43
C MET A 76 1.43 1.21 0.47
N LEU A 77 0.88 1.77 1.55
CA LEU A 77 1.65 2.60 2.47
C LEU A 77 2.24 1.75 3.59
N GLY A 78 3.54 1.94 3.86
CA GLY A 78 4.27 1.18 4.86
C GLY A 78 4.56 -0.28 4.51
N LEU A 79 4.19 -0.77 3.32
CA LEU A 79 4.33 -2.19 2.95
C LEU A 79 5.70 -2.52 2.36
N SER A 80 6.24 -1.68 1.49
CA SER A 80 7.48 -1.95 0.74
C SER A 80 8.72 -2.14 1.63
N TYR A 81 8.65 -1.66 2.87
CA TYR A 81 9.68 -1.78 3.90
C TYR A 81 9.89 -3.23 4.37
N TYR A 82 8.82 -4.00 4.39
CA TYR A 82 8.77 -5.35 4.97
C TYR A 82 8.87 -6.48 3.94
N LEU A 83 8.98 -6.12 2.67
CA LEU A 83 9.19 -7.04 1.56
C LEU A 83 10.63 -6.94 1.05
N THR A 84 11.21 -8.07 0.63
CA THR A 84 12.44 -8.04 -0.17
C THR A 84 12.14 -7.39 -1.53
N LYS A 85 13.17 -6.92 -2.24
CA LYS A 85 13.01 -6.35 -3.58
C LYS A 85 12.31 -7.31 -4.55
N ASP A 86 12.62 -8.60 -4.46
CA ASP A 86 12.03 -9.62 -5.30
C ASP A 86 10.56 -9.90 -4.96
N GLU A 87 10.20 -9.94 -3.67
CA GLU A 87 8.81 -10.08 -3.22
C GLU A 87 7.97 -8.89 -3.67
N PHE A 88 8.47 -7.67 -3.46
CA PHE A 88 7.79 -6.46 -3.90
C PHE A 88 7.60 -6.41 -5.42
N LYS A 89 8.65 -6.73 -6.19
CA LYS A 89 8.56 -6.83 -7.65
C LYS A 89 7.54 -7.89 -8.10
N LYS A 90 7.56 -9.08 -7.49
CA LYS A 90 6.57 -10.14 -7.80
C LYS A 90 5.15 -9.67 -7.53
N MET A 91 4.92 -9.02 -6.38
CA MET A 91 3.63 -8.47 -6.02
C MET A 91 3.14 -7.42 -7.03
N LEU A 92 3.98 -6.44 -7.37
CA LEU A 92 3.66 -5.43 -8.38
C LEU A 92 3.36 -6.05 -9.75
N LYS A 93 4.15 -7.05 -10.15
CA LYS A 93 3.94 -7.76 -11.42
C LYS A 93 2.66 -8.59 -11.45
N GLN A 94 2.24 -9.13 -10.33
CA GLN A 94 0.95 -9.80 -10.22
C GLN A 94 -0.19 -8.79 -10.29
N LEU A 95 -0.14 -7.74 -9.47
CA LEU A 95 -1.18 -6.72 -9.43
C LEU A 95 -1.39 -6.04 -10.78
N SER A 96 -0.30 -5.66 -11.47
CA SER A 96 -0.38 -4.94 -12.74
C SER A 96 -1.10 -5.71 -13.85
N LYS A 97 -1.24 -7.03 -13.76
CA LYS A 97 -1.99 -7.84 -14.72
C LYS A 97 -3.50 -7.68 -14.60
N TYR A 98 -3.96 -7.32 -13.43
CA TYR A 98 -5.39 -7.28 -13.07
C TYR A 98 -5.91 -5.86 -12.83
N LEU A 99 -5.04 -4.85 -12.92
CA LEU A 99 -5.44 -3.45 -12.92
C LEU A 99 -5.81 -3.01 -14.33
N LEU A 100 -6.99 -2.45 -14.49
CA LEU A 100 -7.39 -1.83 -15.76
C LEU A 100 -6.41 -0.69 -16.11
N LYS A 101 -6.07 -0.57 -17.39
CA LYS A 101 -5.22 0.53 -17.87
C LYS A 101 -5.86 1.88 -17.53
N GLY A 102 -5.10 2.74 -16.86
CA GLY A 102 -5.56 4.03 -16.31
C GLY A 102 -5.83 3.98 -14.81
N SER A 103 -5.75 2.80 -14.17
CA SER A 103 -5.73 2.70 -12.72
C SER A 103 -4.45 3.28 -12.13
N HIS A 104 -4.51 3.72 -10.90
CA HIS A 104 -3.41 4.36 -10.18
C HIS A 104 -2.96 3.52 -8.99
N LEU A 105 -1.65 3.48 -8.77
CA LEU A 105 -1.03 2.88 -7.59
C LEU A 105 -0.20 3.94 -6.87
N VAL A 106 -0.45 4.13 -5.60
CA VAL A 106 0.32 5.00 -4.70
C VAL A 106 1.03 4.13 -3.67
N PHE A 107 2.30 4.34 -3.49
CA PHE A 107 3.07 3.63 -2.45
C PHE A 107 4.26 4.47 -1.99
N ASP A 108 4.72 4.20 -0.79
CA ASP A 108 5.96 4.72 -0.25
C ASP A 108 7.06 3.64 -0.28
N TYR A 109 8.30 4.08 -0.19
CA TYR A 109 9.44 3.17 -0.18
C TYR A 109 10.62 3.73 0.60
N PRO A 110 11.40 2.85 1.28
CA PRO A 110 12.60 3.30 1.99
C PRO A 110 13.72 3.60 1.00
N SER A 111 14.21 4.85 1.05
CA SER A 111 15.32 5.29 0.20
C SER A 111 16.66 4.80 0.74
N ILE A 112 17.62 4.55 -0.18
CA ILE A 112 19.03 4.35 0.17
C ILE A 112 19.71 5.63 0.68
N GLN A 113 19.10 6.82 0.46
CA GLN A 113 19.62 8.07 0.96
C GLN A 113 19.40 8.15 2.47
N GLU A 114 20.49 8.14 3.21
CA GLU A 114 20.44 8.25 4.67
C GLU A 114 20.09 9.68 5.09
N SER A 115 19.06 9.81 5.92
CA SER A 115 18.77 11.02 6.70
C SER A 115 18.80 10.67 8.20
N LYS A 116 18.74 11.68 9.06
CA LYS A 116 18.61 11.44 10.51
C LYS A 116 17.29 10.72 10.83
N GLU A 117 16.23 11.09 10.15
CA GLU A 117 14.88 10.53 10.30
C GLU A 117 14.86 9.06 9.86
N THR A 118 15.52 8.73 8.76
CA THR A 118 15.65 7.34 8.28
C THR A 118 16.31 6.44 9.32
N LYS A 119 17.38 6.93 9.97
CA LYS A 119 18.09 6.18 11.03
C LYS A 119 17.21 5.97 12.27
N ILE A 120 16.43 6.97 12.66
CA ILE A 120 15.51 6.87 13.80
C ILE A 120 14.43 5.83 13.47
N ASN A 121 13.82 5.88 12.29
CA ASN A 121 12.80 4.94 11.87
C ASN A 121 13.34 3.50 11.81
N GLU A 122 14.58 3.29 11.36
CA GLU A 122 15.22 1.98 11.38
C GLU A 122 15.44 1.45 12.80
N MET A 123 15.83 2.32 13.72
CA MET A 123 15.98 1.93 15.13
C MET A 123 14.64 1.51 15.73
N LEU A 124 13.59 2.31 15.52
CA LEU A 124 12.24 2.01 16.01
C LEU A 124 11.69 0.71 15.41
N ALA A 125 11.85 0.50 14.10
CA ALA A 125 11.44 -0.73 13.44
C ALA A 125 12.19 -1.96 13.98
N LYS A 126 13.47 -1.83 14.27
CA LYS A 126 14.28 -2.89 14.88
C LYS A 126 13.85 -3.20 16.32
N GLU A 127 13.52 -2.19 17.10
CA GLU A 127 12.99 -2.37 18.47
C GLU A 127 11.62 -3.06 18.48
N ALA A 128 10.80 -2.83 17.43
CA ALA A 128 9.51 -3.47 17.24
C ALA A 128 9.60 -4.89 16.61
N ASP A 129 10.81 -5.43 16.40
CA ASP A 129 11.08 -6.69 15.67
C ASP A 129 10.56 -6.69 14.21
N GLU A 130 10.39 -5.49 13.65
CA GLU A 130 9.91 -5.22 12.28
C GLU A 130 11.05 -4.69 11.41
N SER A 131 12.13 -5.47 11.26
CA SER A 131 13.29 -5.01 10.50
C SER A 131 12.98 -4.78 9.02
N MET A 132 13.42 -3.62 8.51
CA MET A 132 13.31 -3.29 7.09
C MET A 132 14.12 -4.26 6.25
N LYS A 133 13.50 -4.87 5.23
CA LYS A 133 14.13 -5.90 4.38
C LYS A 133 14.78 -5.33 3.12
N ALA A 134 14.36 -4.15 2.67
CA ALA A 134 14.88 -3.55 1.45
C ALA A 134 14.99 -2.03 1.57
N LYS A 135 15.91 -1.46 0.78
CA LYS A 135 16.03 -0.03 0.48
C LYS A 135 16.22 0.13 -1.02
N TYR A 136 15.73 1.22 -1.57
CA TYR A 136 15.73 1.44 -3.02
C TYR A 136 16.42 2.76 -3.37
N SER A 137 17.20 2.75 -4.43
CA SER A 137 17.47 3.96 -5.20
C SER A 137 16.28 4.24 -6.12
N PHE A 138 16.07 5.50 -6.48
CA PHE A 138 15.02 5.83 -7.45
C PHE A 138 15.23 5.16 -8.81
N ALA A 139 16.50 4.99 -9.23
CA ALA A 139 16.83 4.30 -10.48
C ALA A 139 16.43 2.82 -10.46
N GLU A 140 16.73 2.09 -9.37
CA GLU A 140 16.30 0.69 -9.21
C GLU A 140 14.78 0.57 -9.18
N LEU A 141 14.11 1.47 -8.44
CA LEU A 141 12.65 1.46 -8.36
C LEU A 141 12.02 1.67 -9.73
N LYS A 142 12.53 2.64 -10.51
CA LYS A 142 12.08 2.90 -11.88
C LYS A 142 12.23 1.67 -12.76
N GLU A 143 13.32 0.94 -12.64
CA GLU A 143 13.55 -0.29 -13.40
C GLU A 143 12.56 -1.40 -13.00
N ILE A 144 12.32 -1.59 -11.69
CA ILE A 144 11.32 -2.53 -11.19
C ILE A 144 9.93 -2.20 -11.75
N LEU A 145 9.52 -0.94 -11.70
CA LEU A 145 8.21 -0.51 -12.18
C LEU A 145 8.07 -0.72 -13.68
N ASN A 146 9.10 -0.38 -14.48
CA ASN A 146 9.11 -0.63 -15.93
C ASN A 146 8.92 -2.12 -16.24
N GLN A 147 9.59 -3.01 -15.50
CA GLN A 147 9.46 -4.46 -15.68
C GLN A 147 8.08 -5.00 -15.24
N CYS A 148 7.36 -4.23 -14.45
CA CYS A 148 5.97 -4.51 -14.05
C CYS A 148 4.93 -3.79 -14.93
N HIS A 149 5.34 -3.15 -16.03
CA HIS A 149 4.47 -2.35 -16.92
C HIS A 149 3.76 -1.18 -16.22
N LEU A 150 4.38 -0.64 -15.17
CA LEU A 150 3.90 0.52 -14.43
C LEU A 150 4.69 1.77 -14.84
N THR A 151 3.99 2.88 -15.03
CA THR A 151 4.59 4.16 -15.41
C THR A 151 4.52 5.12 -14.24
N ILE A 152 5.65 5.73 -13.88
CA ILE A 152 5.70 6.76 -12.84
C ILE A 152 5.05 8.03 -13.38
N ILE A 153 3.98 8.46 -12.72
CA ILE A 153 3.27 9.72 -13.04
C ILE A 153 3.81 10.84 -12.16
N GLN A 154 4.06 10.54 -10.89
CA GLN A 154 4.52 11.50 -9.90
C GLN A 154 5.49 10.80 -8.94
N HIS A 155 6.51 11.51 -8.53
CA HIS A 155 7.46 11.08 -7.51
C HIS A 155 7.73 12.24 -6.56
N GLU A 156 7.53 12.01 -5.28
CA GLU A 156 7.76 12.99 -4.22
C GLU A 156 8.83 12.46 -3.27
N ASN A 157 9.69 13.33 -2.81
CA ASN A 157 10.61 13.04 -1.73
C ASN A 157 10.11 13.69 -0.42
N HIS A 158 10.77 13.42 0.69
CA HIS A 158 10.40 13.98 2.00
C HIS A 158 10.23 15.50 1.98
N GLN A 159 11.13 16.22 1.32
CA GLN A 159 11.07 17.69 1.25
C GLN A 159 9.84 18.16 0.48
N THR A 160 9.59 17.58 -0.71
CA THR A 160 8.43 17.97 -1.54
C THR A 160 7.11 17.61 -0.88
N VAL A 161 7.03 16.48 -0.17
CA VAL A 161 5.84 16.12 0.63
C VAL A 161 5.61 17.15 1.73
N THR A 162 6.66 17.51 2.48
CA THR A 162 6.58 18.50 3.56
C THR A 162 6.14 19.87 3.04
N GLU A 163 6.74 20.35 1.95
CA GLU A 163 6.44 21.66 1.36
C GLU A 163 5.01 21.71 0.79
N LYS A 164 4.59 20.67 0.06
CA LYS A 164 3.29 20.69 -0.63
C LYS A 164 2.10 20.38 0.27
N TYR A 165 2.27 19.43 1.21
CA TYR A 165 1.13 18.85 1.91
C TYR A 165 1.11 19.13 3.40
N ILE A 166 2.26 19.42 4.03
CA ILE A 166 2.32 19.67 5.46
C ILE A 166 2.31 21.17 5.76
N TYR A 167 3.20 21.96 5.14
CA TYR A 167 3.25 23.40 5.40
C TYR A 167 2.01 24.14 4.92
N ASN A 168 1.40 23.72 3.80
CA ASN A 168 0.20 24.36 3.29
C ASN A 168 -1.09 23.94 4.00
N TYR A 169 -1.03 22.94 4.89
CA TYR A 169 -2.21 22.47 5.63
C TYR A 169 -2.50 23.29 6.90
N ASN A 170 -1.53 24.08 7.36
CA ASN A 170 -1.60 24.87 8.60
C ASN A 170 -1.75 26.40 8.35
N VAL A 171 -2.23 26.81 7.18
CA VAL A 171 -2.48 28.22 6.84
C VAL A 171 -3.97 28.49 6.79
#